data_c80996140ea3a56986353feba132610e
#
_entry.id   c80996140ea3a56986353feba132610e
#
_cell.length_a   1.000
_cell.length_b   1.000
_cell.length_c   1.000
_cell.angle_alpha   90.00
_cell.angle_beta   90.00
_cell.angle_gamma   90.00
#
_symmetry.space_group_name_H-M   'P 1'
#
loop_
_entity.id
_entity.type
_entity.pdbx_description
1 polymer ?
#
loop_
_entity_poly.entity_id
_entity_poly.type
_entity_poly.pdbx_seq_one_letter_code
_entity_poly.pdbx_strand_id
1 'polypeptide(L)'
;MRVLLLGVLLVAGLLAAPPARATAVCTAIANPTLPFGNINSNAPGPTAATLNITVTCTTAALSLLATTGVRVCVGIGAGSGGGSSSTFRTMSTSTSDTMNFQLYNTASYSQATGLVPRGTPPAQELTMSYSVPLLTGGSGAQSVQLFAQIPANQILASGAYSSTFSGANVVLTWAWNEVLLGTATVPATCNGGATGTNSASGAFSFTATANVLPQCGSYVTTSMDFGNVTGSIPANIDRTATLTLTCLKNTAYQISLNNGQNNPGASTTRRMATTIGSGTYYLPYELYRDAARSLRWGSTLNVDTVGGTGSGSAQQLTIYGRVPPVTGQPAAGTYNDLVQVTITY
;
A
#
# COMPACT_ATOMS: atom_id res chain seq x y z
N MET A 1 79.92 20.94 8.21
CA MET A 1 79.39 19.79 8.95
C MET A 1 78.00 19.99 9.52
N ARG A 2 77.61 21.14 10.08
CA ARG A 2 76.27 21.39 10.64
C ARG A 2 75.15 21.45 9.61
N VAL A 3 75.38 21.93 8.40
CA VAL A 3 74.32 22.03 7.32
C VAL A 3 73.98 20.66 6.71
N LEU A 4 75.03 19.76 6.61
CA LEU A 4 74.81 18.40 6.11
C LEU A 4 73.98 17.54 7.08
N LEU A 5 74.12 17.70 8.38
CA LEU A 5 73.33 16.97 9.40
C LEU A 5 71.88 17.41 9.42
N LEU A 6 71.55 18.71 9.19
CA LEU A 6 70.17 19.19 9.11
C LEU A 6 69.47 18.64 7.86
N GLY A 7 70.14 18.53 6.73
CA GLY A 7 69.55 17.98 5.50
C GLY A 7 69.23 16.49 5.62
N VAL A 8 70.10 15.69 6.31
CA VAL A 8 69.81 14.25 6.53
C VAL A 8 68.72 14.02 7.52
N LEU A 9 68.54 14.86 8.54
CA LEU A 9 67.42 14.77 9.48
C LEU A 9 66.12 15.16 8.85
N LEU A 10 66.08 16.13 7.93
CA LEU A 10 64.86 16.51 7.19
C LEU A 10 64.38 15.38 6.22
N VAL A 11 65.38 14.75 5.54
CA VAL A 11 65.08 13.63 4.62
C VAL A 11 64.62 12.37 5.40
N ALA A 12 65.26 12.09 6.56
CA ALA A 12 64.89 10.98 7.42
C ALA A 12 63.48 11.18 8.05
N GLY A 13 63.05 12.42 8.35
CA GLY A 13 61.70 12.74 8.85
C GLY A 13 60.63 12.57 7.80
N LEU A 14 60.92 12.82 6.51
CA LEU A 14 60.00 12.59 5.40
C LEU A 14 59.78 11.09 5.08
N LEU A 15 60.78 10.25 5.36
CA LEU A 15 60.70 8.80 5.16
C LEU A 15 59.99 8.06 6.32
N ALA A 16 59.82 8.69 7.47
CA ALA A 16 59.13 8.12 8.63
C ALA A 16 57.63 8.52 8.73
N ALA A 17 57.12 9.37 7.81
CA ALA A 17 55.71 9.69 7.77
C ALA A 17 54.93 8.44 7.29
N PRO A 18 53.92 7.97 8.05
CA PRO A 18 53.09 6.88 7.57
C PRO A 18 52.47 7.28 6.23
N PRO A 19 52.41 6.36 5.26
CA PRO A 19 51.81 6.67 3.95
C PRO A 19 50.38 7.19 4.16
N ALA A 20 50.11 8.40 3.65
CA ALA A 20 48.79 8.97 3.67
C ALA A 20 47.87 8.03 2.89
N ARG A 21 46.97 7.33 3.60
CA ARG A 21 45.94 6.47 3.00
C ARG A 21 44.69 7.31 2.77
N ALA A 22 44.11 7.21 1.58
CA ALA A 22 42.86 7.90 1.31
C ALA A 22 41.72 7.12 1.88
N THR A 23 40.69 7.84 2.36
CA THR A 23 39.44 7.26 2.83
C THR A 23 38.49 7.09 1.65
N ALA A 24 37.97 5.89 1.47
CA ALA A 24 36.84 5.67 0.56
C ALA A 24 35.53 6.12 1.23
N VAL A 25 34.78 6.98 0.56
CA VAL A 25 33.50 7.48 1.00
C VAL A 25 32.42 6.96 0.04
N CYS A 26 31.38 6.28 0.58
CA CYS A 26 30.29 5.75 -0.20
C CYS A 26 28.99 6.50 0.12
N THR A 27 28.24 6.82 -0.93
CA THR A 27 26.89 7.42 -0.88
C THR A 27 25.91 6.56 -1.67
N ALA A 28 24.61 6.72 -1.41
CA ALA A 28 23.60 6.02 -2.17
C ALA A 28 22.44 6.96 -2.55
N ILE A 29 21.83 6.67 -3.69
CA ILE A 29 20.60 7.29 -4.16
C ILE A 29 19.63 6.17 -4.49
N ALA A 30 18.42 6.23 -3.92
CA ALA A 30 17.29 5.35 -4.24
C ALA A 30 16.27 6.11 -5.07
N ASN A 31 15.46 5.38 -5.85
CA ASN A 31 14.21 5.94 -6.36
C ASN A 31 13.38 6.41 -5.15
N PRO A 32 12.71 7.57 -5.21
CA PRO A 32 12.03 8.13 -4.05
C PRO A 32 10.82 7.32 -3.59
N THR A 33 10.25 6.51 -4.49
CA THR A 33 9.06 5.68 -4.21
C THR A 33 9.25 4.24 -4.66
N LEU A 34 8.71 3.32 -3.86
CA LEU A 34 8.49 1.91 -4.20
C LEU A 34 6.97 1.71 -4.37
N PRO A 35 6.41 1.88 -5.58
CA PRO A 35 4.98 1.87 -5.80
C PRO A 35 4.46 0.45 -6.07
N PHE A 36 3.55 -0.03 -5.23
CA PHE A 36 2.78 -1.24 -5.52
C PHE A 36 1.53 -0.95 -6.37
N GLY A 37 1.15 0.34 -6.50
CA GLY A 37 -0.05 0.74 -7.25
C GLY A 37 -1.35 0.43 -6.51
N ASN A 38 -2.40 0.20 -7.29
CA ASN A 38 -3.71 -0.17 -6.76
C ASN A 38 -3.76 -1.67 -6.43
N ILE A 39 -4.12 -1.97 -5.19
CA ILE A 39 -4.26 -3.33 -4.68
C ILE A 39 -5.72 -3.74 -4.75
N ASN A 40 -5.98 -4.83 -5.43
CA ASN A 40 -7.27 -5.50 -5.38
C ASN A 40 -7.22 -6.55 -4.25
N SER A 41 -7.99 -6.33 -3.18
CA SER A 41 -8.05 -7.23 -2.04
C SER A 41 -8.55 -8.64 -2.38
N ASN A 42 -9.23 -8.80 -3.52
CA ASN A 42 -9.74 -10.08 -4.02
C ASN A 42 -8.80 -10.72 -5.06
N ALA A 43 -7.64 -10.14 -5.34
CA ALA A 43 -6.68 -10.74 -6.27
C ALA A 43 -6.15 -12.06 -5.72
N PRO A 44 -6.12 -13.12 -6.53
CA PRO A 44 -5.70 -14.46 -6.07
C PRO A 44 -4.19 -14.59 -5.82
N GLY A 45 -3.40 -13.60 -6.22
CA GLY A 45 -1.94 -13.65 -6.15
C GLY A 45 -1.32 -12.46 -5.42
N PRO A 46 -0.02 -12.56 -5.09
CA PRO A 46 0.71 -11.46 -4.47
C PRO A 46 0.96 -10.32 -5.47
N THR A 47 1.10 -9.10 -4.95
CA THR A 47 1.46 -7.92 -5.76
C THR A 47 2.94 -7.60 -5.60
N ALA A 48 3.65 -7.43 -6.71
CA ALA A 48 5.08 -7.18 -6.75
C ALA A 48 5.43 -5.74 -7.14
N ALA A 49 6.57 -5.26 -6.65
CA ALA A 49 7.18 -3.99 -7.05
C ALA A 49 8.71 -4.11 -7.00
N THR A 50 9.43 -3.14 -7.57
CA THR A 50 10.89 -3.09 -7.55
C THR A 50 11.38 -1.68 -7.23
N LEU A 51 12.56 -1.61 -6.61
CA LEU A 51 13.27 -0.38 -6.28
C LEU A 51 14.72 -0.48 -6.71
N ASN A 52 15.25 0.55 -7.38
CA ASN A 52 16.66 0.64 -7.71
C ASN A 52 17.37 1.57 -6.73
N ILE A 53 18.55 1.14 -6.26
CA ILE A 53 19.46 1.91 -5.41
C ILE A 53 20.81 1.93 -6.11
N THR A 54 21.32 3.12 -6.39
CA THR A 54 22.66 3.30 -6.95
C THR A 54 23.61 3.76 -5.84
N VAL A 55 24.66 2.99 -5.63
CA VAL A 55 25.74 3.28 -4.67
C VAL A 55 26.95 3.78 -5.43
N THR A 56 27.50 4.90 -5.00
CA THR A 56 28.74 5.47 -5.54
C THR A 56 29.76 5.60 -4.43
N CYS A 57 30.96 5.03 -4.64
CA CYS A 57 32.09 5.18 -3.73
C CYS A 57 33.17 6.03 -4.41
N THR A 58 33.75 6.97 -3.68
CA THR A 58 34.80 7.87 -4.15
C THR A 58 36.03 7.79 -3.22
N THR A 59 37.19 7.92 -3.79
CA THR A 59 38.47 8.03 -3.06
C THR A 59 39.18 9.29 -3.50
N ALA A 60 39.63 10.11 -2.55
CA ALA A 60 40.32 11.36 -2.83
C ALA A 60 41.65 11.09 -3.57
N ALA A 61 42.18 12.11 -4.23
CA ALA A 61 43.47 12.05 -4.91
C ALA A 61 44.62 11.71 -3.95
N LEU A 62 45.50 10.86 -4.40
CA LEU A 62 46.73 10.47 -3.71
C LEU A 62 47.95 11.00 -4.44
N SER A 63 49.11 10.96 -3.78
CA SER A 63 50.39 11.30 -4.38
C SER A 63 50.93 10.23 -5.33
N LEU A 64 50.36 9.04 -5.33
CA LEU A 64 50.71 7.91 -6.19
C LEU A 64 49.47 7.27 -6.81
N LEU A 65 49.64 6.64 -7.97
CA LEU A 65 48.56 5.85 -8.61
C LEU A 65 48.17 4.66 -7.71
N ALA A 66 46.86 4.51 -7.48
CA ALA A 66 46.33 3.42 -6.66
C ALA A 66 45.14 2.74 -7.32
N THR A 67 44.80 1.57 -6.82
CA THR A 67 43.48 0.92 -7.06
C THR A 67 42.80 0.71 -5.72
N THR A 68 41.46 0.82 -5.74
CA THR A 68 40.63 0.61 -4.57
C THR A 68 39.59 -0.48 -4.87
N GLY A 69 39.55 -1.52 -4.02
CA GLY A 69 38.48 -2.52 -4.00
C GLY A 69 37.55 -2.26 -2.83
N VAL A 70 36.23 -2.15 -3.06
CA VAL A 70 35.24 -1.82 -2.04
C VAL A 70 34.15 -2.91 -1.99
N ARG A 71 33.74 -3.28 -0.80
CA ARG A 71 32.51 -4.03 -0.55
C ARG A 71 31.57 -3.14 0.26
N VAL A 72 30.34 -3.02 -0.22
CA VAL A 72 29.29 -2.22 0.42
C VAL A 72 28.10 -3.12 0.77
N CYS A 73 27.56 -2.93 1.96
CA CYS A 73 26.30 -3.52 2.39
C CYS A 73 25.23 -2.43 2.47
N VAL A 74 24.12 -2.64 1.77
CA VAL A 74 22.93 -1.80 1.80
C VAL A 74 21.94 -2.42 2.77
N GLY A 75 21.86 -1.85 3.96
CA GLY A 75 20.98 -2.31 5.03
C GLY A 75 19.64 -1.59 5.02
N ILE A 76 18.53 -2.35 5.14
CA ILE A 76 17.16 -1.82 5.15
C ILE A 76 16.37 -2.45 6.31
N GLY A 77 15.93 -1.59 7.24
CA GLY A 77 15.18 -1.95 8.43
C GLY A 77 13.68 -2.20 8.17
N ALA A 78 12.89 -2.00 9.21
CA ALA A 78 11.43 -2.23 9.17
C ALA A 78 10.66 -1.10 8.47
N GLY A 79 11.19 0.13 8.46
CA GLY A 79 10.50 1.32 7.98
C GLY A 79 9.56 1.94 9.03
N SER A 80 8.90 3.06 8.68
CA SER A 80 8.04 3.80 9.60
C SER A 80 6.73 3.07 9.94
N GLY A 81 6.25 2.18 9.08
CA GLY A 81 5.07 1.36 9.34
C GLY A 81 5.32 0.23 10.35
N GLY A 82 6.59 -0.06 10.67
CA GLY A 82 6.97 -1.09 11.63
C GLY A 82 7.01 -2.50 11.05
N GLY A 83 6.71 -3.49 11.88
CA GLY A 83 6.87 -4.91 11.53
C GLY A 83 8.32 -5.39 11.68
N SER A 84 8.72 -6.40 10.94
CA SER A 84 10.04 -7.02 11.01
C SER A 84 10.62 -7.33 9.63
N SER A 85 11.92 -7.11 9.47
CA SER A 85 12.63 -7.53 8.26
C SER A 85 12.72 -9.05 8.12
N SER A 86 12.57 -9.82 9.20
CA SER A 86 12.65 -11.28 9.18
C SER A 86 11.31 -11.95 8.82
N THR A 87 10.18 -11.32 9.11
CA THR A 87 8.85 -11.83 8.77
C THR A 87 8.18 -10.96 7.74
N PHE A 88 7.47 -9.93 8.16
CA PHE A 88 6.87 -8.92 7.29
C PHE A 88 7.09 -7.53 7.85
N ARG A 89 7.41 -6.59 6.97
CA ARG A 89 7.29 -5.16 7.18
C ARG A 89 5.83 -4.76 7.04
N THR A 90 5.47 -3.62 7.59
CA THR A 90 4.11 -3.09 7.45
C THR A 90 4.10 -1.70 6.83
N MET A 91 3.10 -1.45 6.01
CA MET A 91 2.65 -0.11 5.63
C MET A 91 1.38 0.20 6.42
N SER A 92 1.11 1.47 6.70
CA SER A 92 -0.09 1.89 7.42
C SER A 92 -0.82 3.02 6.71
N THR A 93 -2.14 3.09 6.95
CA THR A 93 -2.98 4.23 6.58
C THR A 93 -2.93 5.31 7.65
N SER A 94 -3.52 6.48 7.38
CA SER A 94 -3.72 7.55 8.38
C SER A 94 -4.63 7.12 9.53
N THR A 95 -5.45 6.10 9.34
CA THR A 95 -6.34 5.50 10.36
C THR A 95 -5.72 4.28 11.07
N SER A 96 -4.41 4.07 10.90
CA SER A 96 -3.64 2.98 11.52
C SER A 96 -4.03 1.56 11.08
N ASP A 97 -4.72 1.42 9.96
CA ASP A 97 -4.90 0.11 9.31
C ASP A 97 -3.58 -0.33 8.68
N THR A 98 -3.22 -1.60 8.79
CA THR A 98 -1.91 -2.13 8.38
C THR A 98 -2.01 -3.10 7.21
N MET A 99 -0.96 -3.14 6.40
CA MET A 99 -0.76 -4.05 5.28
C MET A 99 0.64 -4.64 5.36
N ASN A 100 0.76 -5.94 5.32
CA ASN A 100 2.04 -6.63 5.30
C ASN A 100 2.67 -6.58 3.91
N PHE A 101 3.98 -6.37 3.85
CA PHE A 101 4.81 -6.52 2.65
C PHE A 101 6.21 -6.97 3.05
N GLN A 102 7.02 -7.38 2.08
CA GLN A 102 8.42 -7.73 2.33
C GLN A 102 9.32 -7.26 1.20
N LEU A 103 10.59 -6.98 1.55
CA LEU A 103 11.66 -6.61 0.63
C LEU A 103 12.63 -7.78 0.51
N TYR A 104 13.08 -8.03 -0.71
CA TYR A 104 13.92 -9.19 -1.05
C TYR A 104 15.13 -8.77 -1.86
N ASN A 105 16.20 -9.54 -1.70
CA ASN A 105 17.45 -9.39 -2.46
C ASN A 105 17.41 -10.07 -3.83
N THR A 106 16.41 -10.92 -4.07
CA THR A 106 16.32 -11.76 -5.28
C THR A 106 14.95 -11.67 -5.92
N ALA A 107 14.88 -11.79 -7.25
CA ALA A 107 13.63 -11.83 -8.00
C ALA A 107 12.77 -13.06 -7.70
N SER A 108 13.33 -14.10 -7.10
CA SER A 108 12.60 -15.30 -6.65
C SER A 108 11.90 -15.10 -5.31
N TYR A 109 12.02 -13.92 -4.66
CA TYR A 109 11.46 -13.63 -3.34
C TYR A 109 11.86 -14.63 -2.25
N SER A 110 13.04 -15.26 -2.40
CA SER A 110 13.51 -16.32 -1.50
C SER A 110 14.33 -15.82 -0.32
N GLN A 111 14.96 -14.64 -0.46
CA GLN A 111 15.82 -14.05 0.56
C GLN A 111 15.39 -12.63 0.88
N ALA A 112 14.80 -12.43 2.05
CA ALA A 112 14.47 -11.10 2.54
C ALA A 112 15.74 -10.26 2.76
N THR A 113 15.64 -8.93 2.58
CA THR A 113 16.74 -8.00 2.91
C THR A 113 16.62 -7.55 4.36
N GLY A 114 17.76 -7.40 5.05
CA GLY A 114 17.85 -6.92 6.43
C GLY A 114 18.68 -5.67 6.59
N LEU A 115 18.81 -5.21 7.82
CA LEU A 115 19.55 -4.01 8.17
C LEU A 115 21.05 -4.28 8.36
N VAL A 116 21.39 -5.45 8.92
CA VAL A 116 22.75 -5.76 9.38
C VAL A 116 23.49 -6.60 8.34
N PRO A 117 24.74 -6.26 8.01
CA PRO A 117 25.61 -7.10 7.19
C PRO A 117 25.66 -8.52 7.74
N ARG A 118 25.38 -9.53 6.88
CA ARG A 118 25.37 -10.95 7.26
C ARG A 118 24.45 -11.30 8.44
N GLY A 119 23.43 -10.46 8.71
CA GLY A 119 22.38 -10.72 9.68
C GLY A 119 21.37 -11.75 9.18
N THR A 120 20.29 -11.93 9.93
CA THR A 120 19.16 -12.77 9.53
C THR A 120 17.88 -11.93 9.59
N PRO A 121 17.39 -11.47 8.42
CA PRO A 121 17.96 -11.52 7.06
C PRO A 121 19.18 -10.61 6.87
N PRO A 122 20.05 -10.89 5.88
CA PRO A 122 21.24 -10.09 5.64
C PRO A 122 20.93 -8.79 4.86
N ALA A 123 21.78 -7.77 5.02
CA ALA A 123 21.82 -6.64 4.13
C ALA A 123 22.26 -7.06 2.72
N GLN A 124 21.87 -6.29 1.69
CA GLN A 124 22.29 -6.53 0.31
C GLN A 124 23.76 -6.16 0.12
N GLU A 125 24.59 -7.08 -0.39
CA GLU A 125 26.02 -6.84 -0.65
C GLU A 125 26.26 -6.46 -2.12
N LEU A 126 27.14 -5.47 -2.33
CA LEU A 126 27.71 -5.12 -3.64
C LEU A 126 29.23 -5.04 -3.54
N THR A 127 29.88 -5.21 -4.68
CA THR A 127 31.34 -5.07 -4.79
C THR A 127 31.69 -4.19 -5.98
N MET A 128 32.73 -3.39 -5.84
CA MET A 128 33.25 -2.58 -6.93
C MET A 128 34.79 -2.43 -6.79
N SER A 129 35.44 -2.17 -7.90
CA SER A 129 36.86 -1.84 -7.96
C SER A 129 37.08 -0.71 -8.97
N TYR A 130 37.92 0.24 -8.63
CA TYR A 130 38.19 1.38 -9.48
C TYR A 130 39.63 1.88 -9.29
N SER A 131 40.15 2.53 -10.32
CA SER A 131 41.46 3.18 -10.27
C SER A 131 41.34 4.54 -9.57
N VAL A 132 42.40 4.92 -8.86
CA VAL A 132 42.58 6.23 -8.23
C VAL A 132 43.73 6.92 -8.94
N PRO A 133 43.46 7.69 -10.01
CA PRO A 133 44.51 8.41 -10.71
C PRO A 133 45.18 9.48 -9.87
N LEU A 134 46.41 9.77 -10.20
CA LEU A 134 47.20 10.82 -9.57
C LEU A 134 46.46 12.17 -9.71
N LEU A 135 46.37 12.92 -8.63
CA LEU A 135 45.80 14.29 -8.54
C LEU A 135 44.28 14.43 -8.74
N THR A 136 43.59 13.45 -9.26
CA THR A 136 42.15 13.58 -9.55
C THR A 136 41.23 12.74 -8.66
N GLY A 137 41.79 11.73 -7.98
CA GLY A 137 41.02 10.76 -7.22
C GLY A 137 40.32 9.73 -8.14
N GLY A 138 39.51 8.86 -7.56
CA GLY A 138 38.79 7.81 -8.29
C GLY A 138 37.40 7.60 -7.77
N SER A 139 36.54 6.96 -8.59
CA SER A 139 35.19 6.59 -8.19
C SER A 139 34.74 5.31 -8.88
N GLY A 140 33.82 4.59 -8.23
CA GLY A 140 33.08 3.47 -8.79
C GLY A 140 31.61 3.55 -8.39
N ALA A 141 30.72 3.11 -9.27
CA ALA A 141 29.29 3.07 -9.00
C ALA A 141 28.72 1.69 -9.35
N GLN A 142 27.76 1.25 -8.56
CA GLN A 142 27.01 0.02 -8.77
C GLN A 142 25.55 0.23 -8.39
N SER A 143 24.63 -0.38 -9.15
CA SER A 143 23.20 -0.35 -8.85
C SER A 143 22.75 -1.72 -8.34
N VAL A 144 21.88 -1.71 -7.34
CA VAL A 144 21.20 -2.89 -6.83
C VAL A 144 19.69 -2.70 -7.01
N GLN A 145 19.00 -3.76 -7.43
CA GLN A 145 17.56 -3.81 -7.49
C GLN A 145 17.04 -4.58 -6.28
N LEU A 146 16.15 -3.96 -5.54
CA LEU A 146 15.34 -4.63 -4.53
C LEU A 146 14.02 -5.07 -5.14
N PHE A 147 13.59 -6.24 -4.74
CA PHE A 147 12.30 -6.82 -5.09
C PHE A 147 11.38 -6.73 -3.89
N ALA A 148 10.14 -6.39 -4.13
CA ALA A 148 9.16 -6.20 -3.06
C ALA A 148 7.88 -6.96 -3.38
N GLN A 149 7.22 -7.48 -2.34
CA GLN A 149 5.99 -8.23 -2.52
C GLN A 149 5.01 -7.99 -1.36
N ILE A 150 3.76 -7.73 -1.72
CA ILE A 150 2.62 -7.77 -0.81
C ILE A 150 2.02 -9.18 -0.92
N PRO A 151 1.95 -9.98 0.18
CA PRO A 151 1.32 -11.29 0.16
C PRO A 151 -0.17 -11.21 -0.19
N ALA A 152 -0.68 -12.24 -0.86
CA ALA A 152 -2.12 -12.37 -1.14
C ALA A 152 -2.93 -12.65 0.15
N ASN A 153 -4.25 -12.58 0.02
CA ASN A 153 -5.23 -12.98 1.05
C ASN A 153 -5.13 -12.18 2.37
N GLN A 154 -4.75 -10.92 2.33
CA GLN A 154 -4.82 -10.04 3.48
C GLN A 154 -6.21 -9.41 3.59
N ILE A 155 -6.75 -9.30 4.81
CA ILE A 155 -7.96 -8.53 5.08
C ILE A 155 -7.55 -7.07 5.23
N LEU A 156 -7.83 -6.27 4.20
CA LEU A 156 -7.39 -4.89 4.10
C LEU A 156 -8.56 -3.91 4.23
N ALA A 157 -8.30 -2.77 4.84
CA ALA A 157 -9.17 -1.61 4.76
C ALA A 157 -8.93 -0.86 3.44
N SER A 158 -9.92 -0.16 2.91
CA SER A 158 -9.71 0.75 1.78
C SER A 158 -8.91 1.98 2.22
N GLY A 159 -8.03 2.47 1.34
CA GLY A 159 -7.22 3.66 1.59
C GLY A 159 -5.79 3.57 1.09
N ALA A 160 -5.07 4.67 1.26
CA ALA A 160 -3.66 4.79 0.90
C ALA A 160 -2.77 4.31 2.06
N TYR A 161 -1.89 3.36 1.78
CA TYR A 161 -0.91 2.79 2.69
C TYR A 161 0.48 3.30 2.36
N SER A 162 1.28 3.59 3.39
CA SER A 162 2.67 4.00 3.21
C SER A 162 3.58 3.51 4.32
N SER A 163 4.88 3.37 4.00
CA SER A 163 5.96 3.15 4.95
C SER A 163 7.22 3.85 4.44
N THR A 164 7.77 4.77 5.21
CA THR A 164 8.97 5.53 4.85
C THR A 164 10.20 4.87 5.45
N PHE A 165 11.23 4.75 4.64
CA PHE A 165 12.55 4.25 5.00
C PHE A 165 13.55 5.42 4.98
N SER A 166 14.03 5.80 6.15
CA SER A 166 14.98 6.90 6.33
C SER A 166 15.71 6.74 7.65
N GLY A 167 16.73 7.57 7.89
CA GLY A 167 17.47 7.57 9.16
C GLY A 167 18.05 6.19 9.49
N ALA A 168 17.78 5.66 10.67
CA ALA A 168 18.29 4.37 11.15
C ALA A 168 17.74 3.15 10.37
N ASN A 169 16.70 3.33 9.55
CA ASN A 169 16.13 2.25 8.73
C ASN A 169 16.88 2.05 7.40
N VAL A 170 17.84 2.89 7.06
CA VAL A 170 18.67 2.76 5.86
C VAL A 170 20.11 3.04 6.19
N VAL A 171 20.96 2.03 6.06
CA VAL A 171 22.36 2.09 6.47
C VAL A 171 23.25 1.57 5.37
N LEU A 172 24.28 2.34 5.00
CA LEU A 172 25.41 1.82 4.25
C LEU A 172 26.53 1.44 5.22
N THR A 173 27.10 0.26 5.05
CA THR A 173 28.34 -0.15 5.72
C THR A 173 29.29 -0.60 4.64
N TRP A 174 30.52 -0.10 4.65
CA TRP A 174 31.49 -0.46 3.63
C TRP A 174 32.89 -0.66 4.21
N ALA A 175 33.60 -1.55 3.53
CA ALA A 175 35.02 -1.79 3.77
C ALA A 175 35.78 -1.64 2.46
N TRP A 176 37.06 -1.20 2.54
CA TRP A 176 37.91 -1.05 1.36
C TRP A 176 39.33 -1.53 1.59
N ASN A 177 39.91 -2.00 0.51
CA ASN A 177 41.36 -2.21 0.40
C ASN A 177 41.91 -1.24 -0.66
N GLU A 178 43.04 -0.69 -0.40
CA GLU A 178 43.76 0.18 -1.30
C GLU A 178 45.19 -0.34 -1.53
N VAL A 179 45.63 -0.38 -2.78
CA VAL A 179 46.96 -0.81 -3.17
C VAL A 179 47.58 0.23 -4.09
N LEU A 180 48.75 0.73 -3.72
CA LEU A 180 49.57 1.63 -4.54
C LEU A 180 50.32 0.82 -5.59
N LEU A 181 50.30 1.30 -6.85
CA LEU A 181 50.99 0.68 -7.98
C LEU A 181 50.66 -0.81 -8.18
N GLY A 182 49.43 -1.21 -7.91
CA GLY A 182 48.97 -2.60 -8.03
C GLY A 182 47.44 -2.73 -8.13
N THR A 183 46.95 -3.95 -8.01
CA THR A 183 45.50 -4.26 -8.01
C THR A 183 45.03 -4.56 -6.60
N ALA A 184 44.06 -3.79 -6.11
CA ALA A 184 43.42 -4.03 -4.82
C ALA A 184 42.43 -5.19 -4.90
N THR A 185 42.44 -6.08 -3.92
CA THR A 185 41.42 -7.08 -3.73
C THR A 185 40.21 -6.47 -3.02
N VAL A 186 39.00 -6.93 -3.37
CA VAL A 186 37.76 -6.54 -2.66
C VAL A 186 37.78 -7.17 -1.26
N PRO A 187 37.42 -6.43 -0.18
CA PRO A 187 37.30 -6.99 1.16
C PRO A 187 36.36 -8.18 1.23
N ALA A 188 36.60 -9.15 2.11
CA ALA A 188 35.75 -10.34 2.28
C ALA A 188 34.41 -10.00 2.95
N THR A 189 34.34 -8.90 3.70
CA THR A 189 33.11 -8.45 4.41
C THR A 189 33.00 -6.93 4.35
N CYS A 190 31.79 -6.40 4.60
CA CYS A 190 31.58 -4.94 4.71
C CYS A 190 32.16 -4.33 6.00
N ASN A 191 32.53 -5.17 6.99
CA ASN A 191 32.99 -4.77 8.31
C ASN A 191 34.50 -4.98 8.50
N GLY A 192 35.23 -5.42 7.47
CA GLY A 192 36.65 -5.76 7.56
C GLY A 192 37.37 -5.55 6.25
N GLY A 193 38.03 -4.39 6.10
CA GLY A 193 38.95 -4.07 5.02
C GLY A 193 40.35 -3.87 5.56
N ALA A 194 41.39 -4.21 4.78
CA ALA A 194 42.79 -4.02 5.19
C ALA A 194 43.15 -2.53 5.31
N THR A 195 42.50 -1.66 4.51
CA THR A 195 42.72 -0.22 4.57
C THR A 195 41.76 0.47 5.53
N GLY A 196 40.48 0.10 5.53
CA GLY A 196 39.52 0.68 6.47
C GLY A 196 38.10 0.19 6.31
N THR A 197 37.24 0.64 7.24
CA THR A 197 35.80 0.41 7.29
C THR A 197 35.10 1.69 7.68
N ASN A 198 33.82 1.86 7.23
CA ASN A 198 32.98 2.98 7.64
C ASN A 198 31.49 2.61 7.52
N SER A 199 30.61 3.44 8.08
CA SER A 199 29.17 3.30 7.96
C SER A 199 28.49 4.66 7.96
N ALA A 200 27.32 4.75 7.29
CA ALA A 200 26.46 5.92 7.27
C ALA A 200 24.99 5.50 7.47
N SER A 201 24.37 6.05 8.50
CA SER A 201 22.93 5.95 8.73
C SER A 201 22.21 7.07 7.98
N GLY A 202 21.02 6.80 7.45
CA GLY A 202 20.26 7.78 6.66
C GLY A 202 20.91 8.08 5.30
N ALA A 203 21.69 7.16 4.76
CA ALA A 203 22.45 7.33 3.54
C ALA A 203 21.58 7.57 2.30
N PHE A 204 20.32 7.18 2.33
CA PHE A 204 19.29 7.40 1.30
C PHE A 204 17.91 7.37 1.94
N SER A 205 16.86 7.59 1.16
CA SER A 205 15.47 7.45 1.63
C SER A 205 14.55 7.03 0.50
N PHE A 206 13.50 6.32 0.82
CA PHE A 206 12.39 6.01 -0.08
C PHE A 206 11.10 5.73 0.70
N THR A 207 9.95 5.76 0.00
CA THR A 207 8.66 5.44 0.60
C THR A 207 7.99 4.32 -0.20
N ALA A 208 7.65 3.23 0.46
CA ALA A 208 6.78 2.20 -0.10
C ALA A 208 5.33 2.69 -0.04
N THR A 209 4.59 2.56 -1.14
CA THR A 209 3.21 3.02 -1.27
C THR A 209 2.32 1.98 -1.93
N ALA A 210 1.08 1.85 -1.43
CA ALA A 210 0.03 1.04 -2.02
C ALA A 210 -1.32 1.72 -1.80
N ASN A 211 -2.29 1.47 -2.67
CA ASN A 211 -3.63 2.02 -2.53
C ASN A 211 -4.66 0.90 -2.67
N VAL A 212 -5.45 0.65 -1.61
CA VAL A 212 -6.57 -0.29 -1.65
C VAL A 212 -7.82 0.48 -2.03
N LEU A 213 -8.36 0.17 -3.22
CA LEU A 213 -9.56 0.83 -3.72
C LEU A 213 -10.78 0.47 -2.86
N PRO A 214 -11.72 1.40 -2.67
CA PRO A 214 -13.01 1.11 -2.09
C PRO A 214 -13.69 -0.05 -2.82
N GLN A 215 -14.30 -0.96 -2.08
CA GLN A 215 -14.99 -2.10 -2.67
C GLN A 215 -16.09 -2.60 -1.75
N CYS A 216 -17.26 -2.91 -2.35
CA CYS A 216 -18.32 -3.67 -1.72
C CYS A 216 -18.48 -5.01 -2.45
N GLY A 217 -18.66 -6.08 -1.70
CA GLY A 217 -18.95 -7.41 -2.21
C GLY A 217 -20.41 -7.59 -2.58
N SER A 218 -20.87 -8.84 -2.60
CA SER A 218 -22.26 -9.18 -2.83
C SER A 218 -23.17 -8.60 -1.75
N TYR A 219 -24.40 -8.30 -2.13
CA TYR A 219 -25.47 -7.95 -1.21
C TYR A 219 -26.64 -8.92 -1.36
N VAL A 220 -27.41 -9.07 -0.29
CA VAL A 220 -28.58 -9.93 -0.25
C VAL A 220 -29.76 -9.12 0.29
N THR A 221 -30.92 -9.24 -0.36
CA THR A 221 -32.17 -8.62 0.09
C THR A 221 -33.20 -9.69 0.38
N THR A 222 -34.07 -9.46 1.38
CA THR A 222 -35.28 -10.23 1.56
C THR A 222 -36.43 -9.58 0.78
N SER A 223 -37.39 -10.37 0.33
CA SER A 223 -38.64 -9.84 -0.26
C SER A 223 -39.43 -9.10 0.80
N MET A 224 -40.11 -8.02 0.40
CA MET A 224 -41.06 -7.33 1.24
C MET A 224 -42.49 -7.86 0.93
N ASP A 225 -43.05 -8.60 1.87
CA ASP A 225 -44.40 -9.14 1.77
C ASP A 225 -45.39 -8.33 2.63
N PHE A 226 -46.30 -7.64 1.99
CA PHE A 226 -47.35 -6.87 2.67
C PHE A 226 -48.50 -7.76 3.21
N GLY A 227 -48.50 -9.04 2.85
CA GLY A 227 -49.50 -10.04 3.29
C GLY A 227 -50.79 -10.02 2.49
N ASN A 228 -51.77 -10.77 2.96
CA ASN A 228 -53.10 -10.88 2.34
C ASN A 228 -54.06 -9.88 2.96
N VAL A 229 -54.82 -9.20 2.12
CA VAL A 229 -55.88 -8.25 2.51
C VAL A 229 -57.20 -8.68 1.92
N THR A 230 -58.23 -8.68 2.74
CA THR A 230 -59.59 -8.98 2.29
C THR A 230 -60.42 -7.69 2.21
N GLY A 231 -60.91 -7.34 1.04
CA GLY A 231 -61.75 -6.17 0.81
C GLY A 231 -60.93 -4.87 0.67
N SER A 232 -61.33 -3.81 1.37
CA SER A 232 -60.72 -2.48 1.31
C SER A 232 -59.45 -2.37 2.17
N ILE A 233 -58.62 -1.35 1.90
CA ILE A 233 -57.43 -1.02 2.70
C ILE A 233 -57.71 0.31 3.43
N PRO A 234 -58.35 0.26 4.63
CA PRO A 234 -58.74 1.48 5.36
C PRO A 234 -57.61 2.12 6.17
N ALA A 235 -56.52 1.41 6.39
CA ALA A 235 -55.36 1.85 7.21
C ALA A 235 -54.04 1.46 6.56
N ASN A 236 -52.94 2.08 7.02
CA ASN A 236 -51.61 1.73 6.56
C ASN A 236 -51.29 0.25 6.82
N ILE A 237 -50.68 -0.41 5.84
CA ILE A 237 -50.11 -1.74 5.99
C ILE A 237 -48.58 -1.56 6.01
N ASP A 238 -48.02 -1.75 7.17
CA ASP A 238 -46.58 -1.55 7.43
C ASP A 238 -45.84 -2.89 7.48
N ARG A 239 -44.74 -3.00 6.76
CA ARG A 239 -43.84 -4.17 6.75
C ARG A 239 -42.38 -3.74 6.69
N THR A 240 -41.52 -4.71 6.85
CA THR A 240 -40.06 -4.49 6.73
C THR A 240 -39.44 -5.58 5.89
N ALA A 241 -38.34 -5.22 5.22
CA ALA A 241 -37.43 -6.13 4.56
C ALA A 241 -35.98 -5.80 5.01
N THR A 242 -35.04 -6.68 4.74
CA THR A 242 -33.64 -6.46 5.08
C THR A 242 -32.77 -6.42 3.84
N LEU A 243 -31.74 -5.61 3.88
CA LEU A 243 -30.64 -5.59 2.95
C LEU A 243 -29.36 -5.82 3.74
N THR A 244 -28.60 -6.86 3.40
CA THR A 244 -27.30 -7.17 4.01
C THR A 244 -26.22 -6.98 2.95
N LEU A 245 -25.16 -6.21 3.26
CA LEU A 245 -24.02 -5.98 2.37
C LEU A 245 -22.71 -6.11 3.16
N THR A 246 -21.62 -6.41 2.45
CA THR A 246 -20.28 -6.44 3.02
C THR A 246 -19.38 -5.54 2.17
N CYS A 247 -18.88 -4.45 2.77
CA CYS A 247 -17.90 -3.56 2.15
C CYS A 247 -16.59 -3.63 2.93
N LEU A 248 -15.46 -3.40 2.26
CA LEU A 248 -14.18 -3.25 2.93
C LEU A 248 -14.26 -2.17 4.01
N LYS A 249 -13.55 -2.35 5.10
CA LYS A 249 -13.42 -1.33 6.15
C LYS A 249 -13.01 0.01 5.53
N ASN A 250 -13.57 1.10 6.01
CA ASN A 250 -13.38 2.47 5.52
C ASN A 250 -13.96 2.76 4.11
N THR A 251 -14.63 1.82 3.45
CA THR A 251 -15.32 2.10 2.20
C THR A 251 -16.59 2.90 2.48
N ALA A 252 -16.64 4.15 2.06
CA ALA A 252 -17.88 4.93 2.05
C ALA A 252 -18.82 4.40 0.95
N TYR A 253 -20.11 4.24 1.26
CA TYR A 253 -21.10 3.79 0.29
C TYR A 253 -22.42 4.55 0.40
N GLN A 254 -23.18 4.56 -0.71
CA GLN A 254 -24.56 5.03 -0.80
C GLN A 254 -25.42 3.94 -1.42
N ILE A 255 -26.58 3.68 -0.82
CA ILE A 255 -27.54 2.70 -1.32
C ILE A 255 -28.79 3.43 -1.80
N SER A 256 -29.11 3.22 -3.07
CA SER A 256 -30.30 3.77 -3.71
C SER A 256 -31.32 2.69 -4.04
N LEU A 257 -32.59 3.04 -3.99
CA LEU A 257 -33.73 2.23 -4.44
C LEU A 257 -34.45 3.00 -5.54
N ASN A 258 -34.60 2.39 -6.73
CA ASN A 258 -35.36 3.01 -7.81
C ASN A 258 -36.85 3.09 -7.51
N ASN A 259 -37.64 3.65 -8.43
CA ASN A 259 -39.09 3.84 -8.27
C ASN A 259 -39.93 2.60 -8.60
N GLY A 260 -39.30 1.42 -8.78
CA GLY A 260 -39.95 0.19 -9.15
C GLY A 260 -40.20 0.04 -10.66
N GLN A 261 -40.42 -1.19 -11.08
CA GLN A 261 -40.67 -1.53 -12.49
C GLN A 261 -42.02 -1.00 -13.00
N ASN A 262 -43.01 -0.90 -12.12
CA ASN A 262 -44.33 -0.43 -12.47
C ASN A 262 -44.52 1.07 -12.29
N ASN A 263 -43.45 1.84 -12.14
CA ASN A 263 -43.50 3.30 -12.02
C ASN A 263 -44.14 3.95 -13.26
N PRO A 264 -45.03 4.97 -13.10
CA PRO A 264 -45.68 5.61 -14.22
C PRO A 264 -44.79 6.64 -14.98
N GLY A 265 -43.50 6.47 -15.00
CA GLY A 265 -42.55 7.35 -15.70
C GLY A 265 -41.93 8.43 -14.81
N ALA A 266 -42.22 9.70 -15.02
CA ALA A 266 -41.58 10.81 -14.26
C ALA A 266 -42.03 10.93 -12.79
N SER A 267 -42.89 10.06 -12.30
CA SER A 267 -43.33 10.03 -10.90
C SER A 267 -42.33 9.39 -9.98
N THR A 268 -42.28 9.84 -8.73
CA THR A 268 -41.52 9.18 -7.64
C THR A 268 -42.36 8.08 -6.95
N THR A 269 -43.65 7.98 -7.25
CA THR A 269 -44.58 7.02 -6.61
C THR A 269 -44.28 5.58 -7.05
N ARG A 270 -44.03 4.70 -6.08
CA ARG A 270 -43.95 3.25 -6.31
C ARG A 270 -45.35 2.63 -6.34
N ARG A 271 -45.55 1.65 -7.21
CA ARG A 271 -46.80 0.90 -7.27
C ARG A 271 -46.56 -0.55 -7.66
N MET A 272 -47.21 -1.45 -6.98
CA MET A 272 -47.34 -2.86 -7.38
C MET A 272 -48.42 -2.99 -8.45
N ALA A 273 -48.29 -3.98 -9.31
CA ALA A 273 -49.27 -4.27 -10.35
C ALA A 273 -49.77 -5.70 -10.28
N THR A 274 -51.03 -5.89 -10.68
CA THR A 274 -51.64 -7.18 -11.01
C THR A 274 -52.34 -7.10 -12.36
N THR A 275 -52.40 -8.21 -13.09
CA THR A 275 -53.10 -8.30 -14.38
C THR A 275 -54.25 -9.28 -14.24
N ILE A 276 -55.47 -8.84 -14.61
CA ILE A 276 -56.68 -9.64 -14.57
C ILE A 276 -57.35 -9.52 -15.94
N GLY A 277 -57.42 -10.62 -16.68
CA GLY A 277 -57.81 -10.59 -18.07
C GLY A 277 -56.92 -9.69 -18.91
N SER A 278 -57.45 -8.67 -19.56
CA SER A 278 -56.72 -7.67 -20.32
C SER A 278 -56.41 -6.38 -19.54
N GLY A 279 -56.87 -6.27 -18.28
CA GLY A 279 -56.72 -5.07 -17.45
C GLY A 279 -55.55 -5.18 -16.49
N THR A 280 -54.74 -4.09 -16.36
CA THR A 280 -53.69 -3.95 -15.34
C THR A 280 -54.15 -3.00 -14.24
N TYR A 281 -54.07 -3.46 -13.01
CA TYR A 281 -54.49 -2.72 -11.82
C TYR A 281 -53.27 -2.45 -10.96
N TYR A 282 -53.28 -1.30 -10.28
CA TYR A 282 -52.12 -0.82 -9.52
C TYR A 282 -52.50 -0.55 -8.07
N LEU A 283 -51.51 -0.84 -7.17
CA LEU A 283 -51.61 -0.55 -5.74
C LEU A 283 -50.39 0.26 -5.32
N PRO A 284 -50.55 1.52 -4.86
CA PRO A 284 -49.43 2.34 -4.45
C PRO A 284 -48.79 1.81 -3.17
N TYR A 285 -47.45 1.97 -3.06
CA TYR A 285 -46.69 1.72 -1.85
C TYR A 285 -45.48 2.65 -1.80
N GLU A 286 -44.80 2.74 -0.65
CA GLU A 286 -43.56 3.47 -0.53
C GLU A 286 -42.57 2.75 0.38
N LEU A 287 -41.28 3.01 0.15
CA LEU A 287 -40.16 2.48 0.92
C LEU A 287 -39.43 3.63 1.62
N TYR A 288 -39.11 3.40 2.90
CA TYR A 288 -38.53 4.40 3.77
C TYR A 288 -37.26 3.88 4.42
N ARG A 289 -36.35 4.82 4.78
CA ARG A 289 -35.12 4.56 5.49
C ARG A 289 -35.25 4.65 7.01
N ASP A 290 -36.39 5.03 7.53
CA ASP A 290 -36.68 5.21 8.95
C ASP A 290 -37.96 4.43 9.40
N ALA A 291 -37.94 4.04 10.67
CA ALA A 291 -39.07 3.28 11.28
C ALA A 291 -40.39 4.07 11.35
N ALA A 292 -40.30 5.42 11.45
CA ALA A 292 -41.46 6.30 11.42
C ALA A 292 -42.10 6.40 10.02
N ARG A 293 -41.39 5.95 8.97
CA ARG A 293 -41.83 6.03 7.56
C ARG A 293 -42.09 7.47 7.14
N SER A 294 -41.18 8.36 7.52
CA SER A 294 -41.23 9.79 7.20
C SER A 294 -40.19 10.17 6.14
N LEU A 295 -39.08 9.42 6.05
CA LEU A 295 -37.98 9.69 5.15
C LEU A 295 -37.98 8.64 4.03
N ARG A 296 -38.44 9.04 2.85
CA ARG A 296 -38.44 8.18 1.66
C ARG A 296 -37.04 7.68 1.34
N TRP A 297 -36.93 6.39 0.94
CA TRP A 297 -35.69 5.84 0.40
C TRP A 297 -35.77 5.84 -1.13
N GLY A 298 -35.03 6.76 -1.76
CA GLY A 298 -35.02 6.98 -3.20
C GLY A 298 -33.70 6.69 -3.86
N SER A 299 -33.44 7.38 -4.97
CA SER A 299 -32.24 7.16 -5.81
C SER A 299 -31.37 8.41 -5.99
N THR A 300 -31.69 9.52 -5.37
CA THR A 300 -30.90 10.77 -5.46
C THR A 300 -29.79 10.72 -4.42
N LEU A 301 -28.54 10.57 -4.89
CA LEU A 301 -27.36 10.46 -4.02
C LEU A 301 -27.28 11.62 -3.03
N ASN A 302 -26.98 11.29 -1.77
CA ASN A 302 -26.84 12.21 -0.63
C ASN A 302 -28.14 13.00 -0.27
N VAL A 303 -29.27 12.70 -0.91
CA VAL A 303 -30.57 13.33 -0.62
C VAL A 303 -31.53 12.34 0.01
N ASP A 304 -31.90 11.29 -0.73
CA ASP A 304 -32.85 10.28 -0.30
C ASP A 304 -32.30 8.84 -0.31
N THR A 305 -30.99 8.68 -0.49
CA THR A 305 -30.28 7.41 -0.35
C THR A 305 -29.88 7.16 1.11
N VAL A 306 -29.48 5.93 1.42
CA VAL A 306 -28.86 5.57 2.71
C VAL A 306 -27.36 5.46 2.53
N GLY A 307 -26.60 6.33 3.22
CA GLY A 307 -25.16 6.30 3.26
C GLY A 307 -24.62 5.53 4.46
N GLY A 308 -23.40 5.02 4.32
CA GLY A 308 -22.66 4.34 5.40
C GLY A 308 -21.19 4.17 5.09
N THR A 309 -20.50 3.54 6.02
CA THR A 309 -19.08 3.18 5.90
C THR A 309 -18.93 1.69 6.15
N GLY A 310 -18.20 1.01 5.29
CA GLY A 310 -17.88 -0.40 5.40
C GLY A 310 -17.13 -0.72 6.69
N SER A 311 -17.51 -1.81 7.32
CA SER A 311 -16.87 -2.32 8.56
C SER A 311 -15.86 -3.44 8.32
N GLY A 312 -15.78 -3.96 7.09
CA GLY A 312 -15.09 -5.20 6.77
C GLY A 312 -15.89 -6.47 7.07
N SER A 313 -17.11 -6.32 7.59
CA SER A 313 -18.02 -7.41 7.95
C SER A 313 -19.42 -7.13 7.40
N ALA A 314 -20.29 -8.14 7.40
CA ALA A 314 -21.67 -7.99 6.96
C ALA A 314 -22.40 -6.95 7.82
N GLN A 315 -23.04 -5.99 7.17
CA GLN A 315 -23.86 -4.94 7.75
C GLN A 315 -25.29 -5.10 7.25
N GLN A 316 -26.28 -5.07 8.16
CA GLN A 316 -27.68 -5.21 7.84
C GLN A 316 -28.41 -3.87 7.97
N LEU A 317 -29.20 -3.54 6.96
CA LEU A 317 -30.05 -2.36 6.89
C LEU A 317 -31.52 -2.81 6.79
N THR A 318 -32.42 -2.09 7.47
CA THR A 318 -33.86 -2.34 7.41
C THR A 318 -34.49 -1.42 6.40
N ILE A 319 -35.26 -1.98 5.48
CA ILE A 319 -36.15 -1.27 4.55
C ILE A 319 -37.54 -1.26 5.16
N TYR A 320 -38.11 -0.08 5.38
CA TYR A 320 -39.46 0.07 5.92
C TYR A 320 -40.42 0.33 4.77
N GLY A 321 -41.44 -0.52 4.61
CA GLY A 321 -42.44 -0.40 3.56
C GLY A 321 -43.80 -0.05 4.12
N ARG A 322 -44.58 0.69 3.33
CA ARG A 322 -45.98 1.04 3.64
C ARG A 322 -46.83 1.01 2.40
N VAL A 323 -47.97 0.32 2.47
CA VAL A 323 -49.11 0.52 1.59
C VAL A 323 -50.04 1.49 2.30
N PRO A 324 -50.34 2.68 1.74
CA PRO A 324 -51.26 3.63 2.34
C PRO A 324 -52.72 3.18 2.20
N PRO A 325 -53.65 3.79 2.95
CA PRO A 325 -55.06 3.57 2.73
C PRO A 325 -55.48 3.85 1.29
N VAL A 326 -56.35 3.01 0.73
CA VAL A 326 -56.83 3.12 -0.66
C VAL A 326 -58.35 3.32 -0.66
N THR A 327 -58.79 4.37 -1.38
CA THR A 327 -60.24 4.60 -1.59
C THR A 327 -60.83 3.53 -2.50
N GLY A 328 -61.90 2.90 -2.05
CA GLY A 328 -62.55 1.80 -2.77
C GLY A 328 -61.86 0.45 -2.51
N GLN A 329 -62.36 -0.57 -3.20
CA GLN A 329 -61.81 -1.92 -3.10
C GLN A 329 -60.85 -2.18 -4.25
N PRO A 330 -59.55 -2.52 -3.95
CA PRO A 330 -58.64 -2.95 -5.00
C PRO A 330 -59.18 -4.19 -5.74
N ALA A 331 -58.80 -4.33 -7.02
CA ALA A 331 -59.10 -5.55 -7.77
C ALA A 331 -58.46 -6.77 -7.10
N ALA A 332 -59.15 -7.89 -7.04
CA ALA A 332 -58.64 -9.10 -6.43
C ALA A 332 -57.48 -9.67 -7.27
N GLY A 333 -56.30 -9.90 -6.66
CA GLY A 333 -55.14 -10.44 -7.37
C GLY A 333 -53.86 -10.35 -6.57
N THR A 334 -52.78 -10.94 -7.08
CA THR A 334 -51.45 -10.82 -6.49
C THR A 334 -50.75 -9.63 -7.10
N TYR A 335 -50.44 -8.63 -6.28
CA TYR A 335 -49.74 -7.41 -6.68
C TYR A 335 -48.25 -7.53 -6.46
N ASN A 336 -47.45 -7.28 -7.50
CA ASN A 336 -45.99 -7.37 -7.45
C ASN A 336 -45.33 -6.11 -8.03
N ASP A 337 -44.16 -5.80 -7.55
CA ASP A 337 -43.25 -4.82 -8.15
C ASP A 337 -41.79 -5.27 -7.94
N LEU A 338 -40.88 -4.83 -8.81
CA LEU A 338 -39.46 -5.07 -8.72
C LEU A 338 -38.74 -3.76 -8.52
N VAL A 339 -38.10 -3.60 -7.37
CA VAL A 339 -37.27 -2.44 -7.02
C VAL A 339 -35.79 -2.81 -7.18
N GLN A 340 -35.09 -2.04 -7.98
CA GLN A 340 -33.62 -2.18 -8.15
C GLN A 340 -32.91 -1.51 -7.01
N VAL A 341 -31.97 -2.26 -6.39
CA VAL A 341 -30.98 -1.75 -5.43
C VAL A 341 -29.70 -1.43 -6.16
N THR A 342 -29.15 -0.23 -5.95
CA THR A 342 -27.84 0.14 -6.47
C THR A 342 -26.94 0.58 -5.31
N ILE A 343 -25.73 0.04 -5.25
CA ILE A 343 -24.70 0.41 -4.27
C ILE A 343 -23.61 1.18 -5.01
N THR A 344 -23.37 2.41 -4.59
CA THR A 344 -22.32 3.31 -5.11
C THR A 344 -21.24 3.49 -4.04
N TYR A 345 -19.94 3.29 -4.38
CA TYR A 345 -18.81 3.42 -3.48
C TYR A 345 -17.57 3.93 -4.20
#